data_026dfa12f27e54cdd1907d4fb254d61d
#
_entry.id   026dfa12f27e54cdd1907d4fb254d61d
#
_cell.length_a   1.000
_cell.length_b   1.000
_cell.length_c   1.000
_cell.angle_alpha   90.00
_cell.angle_beta   90.00
_cell.angle_gamma   90.00
#
_symmetry.space_group_name_H-M   'P 1'
#
loop_
_entity.id
_entity.type
_entity.pdbx_description
1 polymer ?
#
loop_
_entity_poly.entity_id
_entity_poly.type
_entity_poly.pdbx_seq_one_letter_code
_entity_poly.pdbx_strand_id
1 'polypeptide(L)'
;MRINLGKRTSRESGTITHEYHLLQIASCQLKTDYSQMKKSTLLTIFLMAVAISTINAQIKHKPLYLVKDIYIADPSAHVFNEKIYVYPSHDIEAGIQETNNVDHFNMRDYHIFSMDKVGGPVTDHGVALDVKEVPWAGRQMWAPDAAFKNGKYYLYFPAKDKTDIFRIGVAVSDKPEGPFIPETSPITGSFSIDPAVFTDTDGKSYMYFGGIWGGQLQHYSNGKAIECGAQPAGDKPSLNPQVALMSKDMLQFAENVKNLEILGPDGKPIKSGDNDRRFFEASWMHKFNGKYYFSYSTGDTHKLCYATGDNPYGPFTWQGVILTPVVGWTSHHSIVEFKGTWYLFYHDSKPSGGKTWLRSVKVAELNYNADGTIKMLEGTD
;
A
#
# COMPACT_ATOMS: atom_id res chain seq x y z
N MET A 1 109.60 43.64 -5.16
CA MET A 1 109.09 43.38 -6.50
C MET A 1 107.53 43.21 -6.34
N ARG A 2 106.82 44.21 -6.82
CA ARG A 2 105.32 44.31 -6.66
C ARG A 2 104.68 43.55 -7.82
N ILE A 3 103.71 42.69 -7.50
CA ILE A 3 102.83 42.08 -8.50
C ILE A 3 101.39 42.49 -8.19
N ASN A 4 100.81 43.08 -9.20
CA ASN A 4 99.44 43.63 -9.20
C ASN A 4 98.37 42.51 -9.26
N LEU A 5 97.37 42.52 -8.40
CA LEU A 5 96.20 41.68 -8.48
C LEU A 5 95.03 42.45 -9.17
N GLY A 6 94.68 41.97 -10.36
CA GLY A 6 93.62 42.51 -11.16
C GLY A 6 92.22 42.18 -10.53
N LYS A 7 91.33 43.16 -10.54
CA LYS A 7 89.95 43.02 -10.19
C LYS A 7 89.20 42.15 -11.20
N ARG A 8 88.59 41.02 -10.77
CA ARG A 8 87.56 40.32 -11.50
C ARG A 8 86.20 40.85 -11.08
N THR A 9 85.39 41.18 -12.04
CA THR A 9 84.15 41.91 -11.98
C THR A 9 82.94 40.99 -11.57
N SER A 10 82.08 41.58 -10.73
CA SER A 10 80.81 41.04 -10.20
C SER A 10 79.76 40.99 -11.28
N ARG A 11 79.74 40.05 -12.17
CA ARG A 11 78.64 39.86 -13.16
C ARG A 11 77.98 38.49 -13.15
N GLU A 12 78.42 37.53 -12.36
CA GLU A 12 77.88 36.17 -12.35
C GLU A 12 76.80 35.91 -11.23
N SER A 13 76.72 36.78 -10.23
CA SER A 13 75.70 36.56 -9.12
C SER A 13 74.29 37.01 -9.45
N GLY A 14 74.07 37.85 -10.47
CA GLY A 14 72.77 38.38 -10.85
C GLY A 14 71.94 37.39 -11.70
N THR A 15 72.57 36.55 -12.48
CA THR A 15 71.91 35.63 -13.41
C THR A 15 71.35 34.40 -12.67
N ILE A 16 72.11 33.88 -11.71
CA ILE A 16 71.67 32.70 -10.93
C ILE A 16 70.47 33.01 -10.00
N THR A 17 70.48 34.21 -9.42
CA THR A 17 69.32 34.64 -8.57
C THR A 17 68.10 34.90 -9.39
N HIS A 18 68.19 35.34 -10.62
CA HIS A 18 67.02 35.57 -11.48
C HIS A 18 66.40 34.25 -11.97
N GLU A 19 67.23 33.25 -12.33
CA GLU A 19 66.68 31.93 -12.70
C GLU A 19 66.04 31.17 -11.51
N TYR A 20 66.60 31.26 -10.31
CA TYR A 20 65.95 30.69 -9.10
C TYR A 20 64.62 31.36 -8.79
N HIS A 21 64.51 32.66 -8.97
CA HIS A 21 63.23 33.37 -8.76
C HIS A 21 62.19 33.00 -9.80
N LEU A 22 62.58 32.82 -11.08
CA LEU A 22 61.67 32.39 -12.15
C LEU A 22 61.17 30.93 -11.93
N LEU A 23 62.06 30.03 -11.49
CA LEU A 23 61.70 28.64 -11.15
C LEU A 23 60.82 28.55 -9.94
N GLN A 24 60.99 29.40 -8.92
CA GLN A 24 60.06 29.46 -7.77
C GLN A 24 58.70 30.00 -8.16
N ILE A 25 58.59 31.02 -9.00
CA ILE A 25 57.33 31.57 -9.50
C ILE A 25 56.63 30.52 -10.36
N ALA A 26 57.32 29.84 -11.27
CA ALA A 26 56.72 28.77 -12.09
C ALA A 26 56.23 27.59 -11.26
N SER A 27 56.97 27.19 -10.21
CA SER A 27 56.55 26.10 -9.32
C SER A 27 55.33 26.49 -8.45
N CYS A 28 55.24 27.76 -8.07
CA CYS A 28 54.09 28.29 -7.31
C CYS A 28 52.86 28.36 -8.21
N GLN A 29 53.02 28.81 -9.46
CA GLN A 29 51.96 28.89 -10.47
C GLN A 29 51.41 27.48 -10.77
N LEU A 30 52.29 26.50 -11.02
CA LEU A 30 51.91 25.10 -11.26
C LEU A 30 51.18 24.46 -10.06
N LYS A 31 51.58 24.78 -8.83
CA LYS A 31 50.85 24.32 -7.62
C LYS A 31 49.47 24.97 -7.49
N THR A 32 49.36 26.24 -7.85
CA THR A 32 48.08 26.98 -7.80
C THR A 32 47.15 26.46 -8.88
N ASP A 33 47.63 26.24 -10.11
CA ASP A 33 46.86 25.72 -11.23
C ASP A 33 46.36 24.27 -10.95
N TYR A 34 47.24 23.43 -10.37
CA TYR A 34 46.88 22.07 -9.97
C TYR A 34 45.86 22.05 -8.83
N SER A 35 45.95 22.98 -7.87
CA SER A 35 44.94 23.14 -6.80
C SER A 35 43.62 23.63 -7.33
N GLN A 36 43.60 24.57 -8.28
CA GLN A 36 42.37 25.05 -8.93
C GLN A 36 41.74 23.97 -9.82
N MET A 37 42.53 23.22 -10.56
CA MET A 37 42.07 22.06 -11.34
C MET A 37 41.39 20.99 -10.46
N LYS A 38 42.01 20.62 -9.33
CA LYS A 38 41.37 19.69 -8.37
C LYS A 38 40.06 20.21 -7.81
N LYS A 39 39.99 21.50 -7.46
CA LYS A 39 38.73 22.12 -6.96
C LYS A 39 37.68 22.16 -8.04
N SER A 40 38.03 22.51 -9.27
CA SER A 40 37.11 22.51 -10.42
C SER A 40 36.59 21.10 -10.72
N THR A 41 37.45 20.09 -10.74
CA THR A 41 37.06 18.69 -10.98
C THR A 41 36.16 18.15 -9.86
N LEU A 42 36.47 18.44 -8.60
CA LEU A 42 35.63 18.06 -7.45
C LEU A 42 34.28 18.74 -7.49
N LEU A 43 34.23 20.04 -7.85
CA LEU A 43 32.99 20.77 -8.00
C LEU A 43 32.11 20.21 -9.14
N THR A 44 32.75 19.84 -10.27
CA THR A 44 32.04 19.23 -11.41
C THR A 44 31.49 17.86 -11.04
N ILE A 45 32.23 17.02 -10.33
CA ILE A 45 31.80 15.70 -9.84
C ILE A 45 30.64 15.89 -8.84
N PHE A 46 30.75 16.85 -7.94
CA PHE A 46 29.68 17.16 -6.97
C PHE A 46 28.40 17.65 -7.67
N LEU A 47 28.51 18.56 -8.64
CA LEU A 47 27.38 19.04 -9.45
C LEU A 47 26.75 17.93 -10.29
N MET A 48 27.55 17.03 -10.86
CA MET A 48 27.03 15.84 -11.56
C MET A 48 26.32 14.88 -10.60
N ALA A 49 26.87 14.64 -9.42
CA ALA A 49 26.23 13.79 -8.41
C ALA A 49 24.91 14.39 -7.91
N VAL A 50 24.86 15.71 -7.70
CA VAL A 50 23.63 16.43 -7.36
C VAL A 50 22.63 16.40 -8.50
N ALA A 51 23.06 16.58 -9.75
CA ALA A 51 22.18 16.49 -10.92
C ALA A 51 21.63 15.07 -11.12
N ILE A 52 22.44 14.04 -10.90
CA ILE A 52 21.99 12.64 -10.95
C ILE A 52 21.00 12.35 -9.82
N SER A 53 21.24 12.85 -8.62
CA SER A 53 20.31 12.67 -7.49
C SER A 53 18.99 13.45 -7.69
N THR A 54 19.01 14.63 -8.31
CA THR A 54 17.80 15.38 -8.65
C THR A 54 17.02 14.75 -9.80
N ILE A 55 17.70 14.17 -10.79
CA ILE A 55 17.03 13.43 -11.88
C ILE A 55 16.38 12.16 -11.34
N ASN A 56 17.02 11.42 -10.43
CA ASN A 56 16.42 10.26 -9.79
C ASN A 56 15.24 10.64 -8.86
N ALA A 57 15.25 11.84 -8.27
CA ALA A 57 14.13 12.34 -7.46
C ALA A 57 12.92 12.81 -8.28
N GLN A 58 13.05 12.98 -9.59
CA GLN A 58 11.98 13.42 -10.50
C GLN A 58 11.38 12.29 -11.37
N ILE A 59 11.90 11.06 -11.32
CA ILE A 59 11.22 9.92 -11.89
C ILE A 59 10.11 9.52 -10.89
N LYS A 60 9.00 10.25 -10.88
CA LYS A 60 7.74 9.73 -10.35
C LYS A 60 7.41 8.50 -11.20
N HIS A 61 7.59 7.31 -10.64
CA HIS A 61 7.12 6.11 -11.30
C HIS A 61 5.61 6.24 -11.48
N LYS A 62 5.18 6.45 -12.74
CA LYS A 62 3.77 6.49 -13.08
C LYS A 62 3.12 5.19 -12.63
N PRO A 63 1.93 5.22 -12.01
CA PRO A 63 1.22 4.01 -11.62
C PRO A 63 1.09 3.03 -12.79
N LEU A 64 1.34 1.75 -12.53
CA LEU A 64 1.33 0.69 -13.54
C LEU A 64 0.14 -0.22 -13.34
N TYR A 65 -0.58 -0.57 -14.42
CA TYR A 65 -1.54 -1.66 -14.37
C TYR A 65 -0.84 -3.01 -14.18
N LEU A 66 -1.37 -3.81 -13.28
CA LEU A 66 -0.80 -5.12 -12.93
C LEU A 66 -0.88 -6.08 -14.11
N VAL A 67 -2.08 -6.22 -14.67
CA VAL A 67 -2.41 -7.04 -15.86
C VAL A 67 -3.38 -6.28 -16.76
N LYS A 68 -3.57 -6.75 -18.01
CA LYS A 68 -4.42 -6.08 -19.00
C LYS A 68 -5.49 -6.98 -19.62
N ASP A 69 -5.34 -8.29 -19.46
CA ASP A 69 -6.15 -9.27 -20.20
C ASP A 69 -7.33 -9.79 -19.36
N ILE A 70 -7.41 -9.38 -18.09
CA ILE A 70 -8.46 -9.75 -17.14
C ILE A 70 -8.78 -8.56 -16.24
N TYR A 71 -10.03 -8.37 -15.90
CA TYR A 71 -10.46 -7.35 -14.94
C TYR A 71 -10.36 -7.88 -13.52
N ILE A 72 -9.59 -7.20 -12.71
CA ILE A 72 -9.35 -7.56 -11.31
C ILE A 72 -9.37 -6.31 -10.44
N ALA A 73 -9.84 -6.45 -9.21
CA ALA A 73 -10.02 -5.34 -8.29
C ALA A 73 -9.63 -5.70 -6.85
N ASP A 74 -9.81 -4.75 -5.94
CA ASP A 74 -9.71 -4.98 -4.50
C ASP A 74 -8.41 -5.72 -4.11
N PRO A 75 -7.23 -5.22 -4.51
CA PRO A 75 -6.00 -5.98 -4.44
C PRO A 75 -5.52 -6.14 -3.00
N SER A 76 -5.38 -7.37 -2.54
CA SER A 76 -4.64 -7.72 -1.34
C SER A 76 -3.25 -8.22 -1.74
N ALA A 77 -2.21 -7.44 -1.47
CA ALA A 77 -0.83 -7.74 -1.83
C ALA A 77 -0.02 -8.14 -0.60
N HIS A 78 0.68 -9.26 -0.69
CA HIS A 78 1.54 -9.80 0.36
C HIS A 78 2.90 -10.23 -0.19
N VAL A 79 3.91 -10.22 0.66
CA VAL A 79 5.23 -10.75 0.33
C VAL A 79 5.39 -12.13 0.95
N PHE A 80 5.45 -13.14 0.09
CA PHE A 80 5.73 -14.53 0.47
C PHE A 80 6.91 -15.06 -0.35
N ASN A 81 7.84 -15.75 0.29
CA ASN A 81 8.98 -16.37 -0.40
C ASN A 81 9.73 -15.41 -1.34
N GLU A 82 9.98 -14.17 -0.88
CA GLU A 82 10.68 -13.10 -1.62
C GLU A 82 9.99 -12.64 -2.92
N LYS A 83 8.70 -12.94 -3.09
CA LYS A 83 7.85 -12.49 -4.20
C LYS A 83 6.65 -11.74 -3.67
N ILE A 84 6.11 -10.83 -4.48
CA ILE A 84 4.79 -10.26 -4.23
C ILE A 84 3.74 -11.20 -4.82
N TYR A 85 2.76 -11.57 -3.98
CA TYR A 85 1.52 -12.22 -4.39
C TYR A 85 0.37 -11.23 -4.24
N VAL A 86 -0.51 -11.19 -5.23
CA VAL A 86 -1.70 -10.34 -5.22
C VAL A 86 -2.94 -11.22 -5.32
N TYR A 87 -3.86 -11.02 -4.38
CA TYR A 87 -5.13 -11.73 -4.24
C TYR A 87 -6.26 -10.74 -4.51
N PRO A 88 -6.68 -10.56 -5.75
CA PRO A 88 -7.75 -9.62 -6.11
C PRO A 88 -9.11 -10.30 -6.19
N SER A 89 -10.18 -9.50 -6.20
CA SER A 89 -11.48 -9.90 -6.78
C SER A 89 -11.33 -10.08 -8.29
N HIS A 90 -12.03 -11.04 -8.87
CA HIS A 90 -12.11 -11.23 -10.32
C HIS A 90 -13.41 -10.62 -10.85
N ASP A 91 -13.32 -9.46 -11.44
CA ASP A 91 -14.45 -8.73 -12.03
C ASP A 91 -14.89 -9.39 -13.34
N ILE A 92 -16.19 -9.61 -13.48
CA ILE A 92 -16.78 -10.23 -14.67
C ILE A 92 -17.95 -9.40 -15.21
N GLU A 93 -18.16 -9.43 -16.53
CA GLU A 93 -19.39 -8.92 -17.14
C GLU A 93 -20.53 -9.92 -16.93
N ALA A 94 -21.29 -9.72 -15.85
CA ALA A 94 -22.38 -10.62 -15.45
C ALA A 94 -23.68 -10.38 -16.22
N GLY A 95 -23.77 -9.33 -17.03
CA GLY A 95 -25.00 -8.95 -17.74
C GLY A 95 -26.13 -8.45 -16.82
N ILE A 96 -25.79 -8.11 -15.57
CA ILE A 96 -26.73 -7.59 -14.58
C ILE A 96 -26.66 -6.07 -14.59
N GLN A 97 -27.80 -5.41 -14.72
CA GLN A 97 -27.87 -3.94 -14.68
C GLN A 97 -27.43 -3.42 -13.31
N GLU A 98 -26.75 -2.28 -13.31
CA GLU A 98 -26.37 -1.58 -12.09
C GLU A 98 -27.62 -1.18 -11.30
N THR A 99 -27.70 -1.62 -10.05
CA THR A 99 -28.80 -1.35 -9.13
C THR A 99 -28.25 -1.05 -7.73
N ASN A 100 -29.09 -0.48 -6.87
CA ASN A 100 -28.74 -0.23 -5.46
C ASN A 100 -28.47 -1.52 -4.66
N ASN A 101 -28.90 -2.69 -5.18
CA ASN A 101 -28.62 -3.99 -4.55
C ASN A 101 -27.20 -4.50 -4.84
N VAL A 102 -26.42 -3.77 -5.66
CA VAL A 102 -25.04 -4.08 -6.06
C VAL A 102 -24.83 -5.47 -6.66
N ASP A 103 -25.89 -6.06 -7.23
CA ASP A 103 -25.87 -7.41 -7.83
C ASP A 103 -24.99 -7.51 -9.08
N HIS A 104 -24.69 -6.39 -9.71
CA HIS A 104 -23.77 -6.29 -10.84
C HIS A 104 -22.32 -6.61 -10.46
N PHE A 105 -21.92 -6.48 -9.19
CA PHE A 105 -20.65 -7.01 -8.67
C PHE A 105 -20.77 -8.51 -8.37
N ASN A 106 -20.90 -9.32 -9.42
CA ASN A 106 -21.21 -10.76 -9.29
C ASN A 106 -19.96 -11.64 -9.49
N MET A 107 -18.86 -11.29 -8.81
CA MET A 107 -17.62 -12.08 -8.83
C MET A 107 -17.87 -13.50 -8.28
N ARG A 108 -17.15 -14.49 -8.84
CA ARG A 108 -17.41 -15.92 -8.57
C ARG A 108 -16.17 -16.70 -8.16
N ASP A 109 -14.99 -16.20 -8.47
CA ASP A 109 -13.73 -16.89 -8.22
C ASP A 109 -12.61 -15.89 -7.94
N TYR A 110 -11.46 -16.43 -7.55
CA TYR A 110 -10.24 -15.66 -7.36
C TYR A 110 -9.12 -16.22 -8.21
N HIS A 111 -8.46 -15.36 -8.97
CA HIS A 111 -7.16 -15.60 -9.58
C HIS A 111 -6.06 -15.07 -8.65
N ILE A 112 -4.94 -15.76 -8.58
CA ILE A 112 -3.78 -15.31 -7.82
C ILE A 112 -2.67 -14.91 -8.77
N PHE A 113 -2.08 -13.76 -8.52
CA PHE A 113 -0.99 -13.23 -9.34
C PHE A 113 0.30 -13.14 -8.53
N SER A 114 1.45 -13.33 -9.19
CA SER A 114 2.75 -13.11 -8.54
C SER A 114 3.75 -12.40 -9.43
N MET A 115 4.72 -11.72 -8.78
CA MET A 115 5.83 -11.05 -9.45
C MET A 115 7.09 -11.02 -8.56
N ASP A 116 8.27 -11.06 -9.21
CA ASP A 116 9.57 -10.94 -8.53
C ASP A 116 9.99 -9.49 -8.26
N LYS A 117 9.36 -8.54 -8.97
CA LYS A 117 9.54 -7.08 -8.80
C LYS A 117 8.35 -6.33 -9.40
N VAL A 118 8.04 -5.19 -8.82
CA VAL A 118 7.03 -4.27 -9.38
C VAL A 118 7.48 -3.77 -10.77
N GLY A 119 6.55 -3.78 -11.73
CA GLY A 119 6.82 -3.45 -13.14
C GLY A 119 7.55 -4.53 -13.93
N GLY A 120 7.82 -5.69 -13.34
CA GLY A 120 8.31 -6.89 -14.04
C GLY A 120 7.18 -7.75 -14.60
N PRO A 121 7.52 -8.92 -15.18
CA PRO A 121 6.51 -9.90 -15.59
C PRO A 121 5.62 -10.33 -14.42
N VAL A 122 4.33 -10.47 -14.70
CA VAL A 122 3.33 -10.96 -13.75
C VAL A 122 2.87 -12.33 -14.21
N THR A 123 2.86 -13.29 -13.28
CA THR A 123 2.33 -14.63 -13.52
C THR A 123 0.91 -14.71 -12.99
N ASP A 124 -0.06 -15.04 -13.83
CA ASP A 124 -1.39 -15.49 -13.43
C ASP A 124 -1.35 -16.99 -13.17
N HIS A 125 -1.67 -17.40 -11.93
CA HIS A 125 -1.71 -18.80 -11.52
C HIS A 125 -3.07 -19.46 -11.80
N GLY A 126 -4.01 -18.72 -12.39
CA GLY A 126 -5.36 -19.19 -12.65
C GLY A 126 -6.27 -19.17 -11.43
N VAL A 127 -7.40 -19.84 -11.54
CA VAL A 127 -8.42 -19.92 -10.49
C VAL A 127 -7.90 -20.68 -9.28
N ALA A 128 -7.85 -20.03 -8.13
CA ALA A 128 -7.39 -20.60 -6.87
C ALA A 128 -8.54 -21.07 -5.97
N LEU A 129 -9.73 -20.51 -6.15
CA LEU A 129 -10.98 -20.87 -5.46
C LEU A 129 -12.19 -20.37 -6.28
N ASP A 130 -13.18 -21.24 -6.51
CA ASP A 130 -14.48 -20.88 -7.14
C ASP A 130 -15.61 -20.98 -6.09
N VAL A 131 -16.61 -20.11 -6.16
CA VAL A 131 -17.79 -20.10 -5.25
C VAL A 131 -18.50 -21.45 -5.19
N LYS A 132 -18.47 -22.24 -6.26
CA LYS A 132 -19.07 -23.59 -6.32
C LYS A 132 -18.38 -24.59 -5.40
N GLU A 133 -17.13 -24.33 -5.03
CA GLU A 133 -16.36 -25.18 -4.12
C GLU A 133 -16.64 -24.85 -2.65
N VAL A 134 -17.32 -23.71 -2.38
CA VAL A 134 -17.64 -23.23 -1.02
C VAL A 134 -19.03 -23.70 -0.58
N PRO A 135 -19.14 -24.70 0.32
CA PRO A 135 -20.42 -25.38 0.60
C PRO A 135 -21.53 -24.48 1.14
N TRP A 136 -21.18 -23.41 1.85
CA TRP A 136 -22.10 -22.49 2.49
C TRP A 136 -22.43 -21.28 1.63
N ALA A 137 -21.56 -20.89 0.67
CA ALA A 137 -21.76 -19.71 -0.16
C ALA A 137 -22.86 -19.91 -1.20
N GLY A 138 -23.51 -18.82 -1.53
CA GLY A 138 -24.50 -18.74 -2.60
C GLY A 138 -23.98 -17.96 -3.81
N ARG A 139 -23.32 -16.81 -3.59
CA ARG A 139 -22.90 -15.87 -4.64
C ARG A 139 -21.94 -14.78 -4.14
N GLN A 140 -21.44 -13.95 -5.04
CA GLN A 140 -20.71 -12.70 -4.78
C GLN A 140 -19.51 -12.89 -3.85
N MET A 141 -18.44 -13.48 -4.39
CA MET A 141 -17.13 -13.52 -3.73
C MET A 141 -16.42 -12.19 -3.96
N TRP A 142 -16.44 -11.32 -2.94
CA TRP A 142 -15.88 -9.98 -3.03
C TRP A 142 -14.43 -9.92 -2.52
N ALA A 143 -13.97 -8.73 -2.12
CA ALA A 143 -12.58 -8.44 -1.78
C ALA A 143 -11.94 -9.46 -0.81
N PRO A 144 -10.97 -10.27 -1.25
CA PRO A 144 -10.30 -11.24 -0.39
C PRO A 144 -9.09 -10.64 0.31
N ASP A 145 -8.57 -11.39 1.30
CA ASP A 145 -7.25 -11.17 1.86
C ASP A 145 -6.54 -12.50 2.09
N ALA A 146 -5.20 -12.46 2.26
CA ALA A 146 -4.40 -13.64 2.52
C ALA A 146 -3.48 -13.47 3.73
N ALA A 147 -3.15 -14.58 4.38
CA ALA A 147 -2.17 -14.62 5.44
C ALA A 147 -1.31 -15.89 5.37
N PHE A 148 -0.10 -15.83 5.92
CA PHE A 148 0.75 -16.99 6.13
C PHE A 148 1.01 -17.20 7.60
N LYS A 149 0.73 -18.41 8.10
CA LYS A 149 1.02 -18.79 9.48
C LYS A 149 1.11 -20.31 9.61
N ASN A 150 1.94 -20.78 10.54
CA ASN A 150 2.09 -22.21 10.84
C ASN A 150 2.40 -23.07 9.61
N GLY A 151 3.12 -22.53 8.62
CA GLY A 151 3.47 -23.25 7.38
C GLY A 151 2.32 -23.39 6.38
N LYS A 152 1.20 -22.70 6.57
CA LYS A 152 0.04 -22.71 5.69
C LYS A 152 -0.31 -21.31 5.22
N TYR A 153 -0.95 -21.22 4.06
CA TYR A 153 -1.54 -20.01 3.50
C TYR A 153 -3.05 -20.05 3.69
N TYR A 154 -3.61 -18.93 4.09
CA TYR A 154 -5.03 -18.75 4.36
C TYR A 154 -5.57 -17.68 3.43
N LEU A 155 -6.65 -17.98 2.72
CA LEU A 155 -7.41 -17.03 1.91
C LEU A 155 -8.70 -16.74 2.63
N TYR A 156 -8.89 -15.48 3.06
CA TYR A 156 -10.12 -15.01 3.68
C TYR A 156 -10.95 -14.30 2.62
N PHE A 157 -12.23 -14.58 2.59
CA PHE A 157 -13.09 -14.05 1.55
C PHE A 157 -14.52 -13.82 2.06
N PRO A 158 -15.15 -12.70 1.71
CA PRO A 158 -16.56 -12.50 1.94
C PRO A 158 -17.34 -13.15 0.80
N ALA A 159 -18.41 -13.82 1.14
CA ALA A 159 -19.40 -14.30 0.17
C ALA A 159 -20.80 -14.22 0.80
N LYS A 160 -21.82 -13.96 -0.01
CA LYS A 160 -23.20 -14.09 0.44
C LYS A 160 -23.53 -15.56 0.63
N ASP A 161 -24.06 -15.87 1.81
CA ASP A 161 -24.62 -17.20 2.09
C ASP A 161 -25.94 -17.43 1.33
N LYS A 162 -26.56 -18.60 1.52
CA LYS A 162 -27.81 -18.97 0.84
C LYS A 162 -29.02 -18.13 1.30
N THR A 163 -28.85 -17.29 2.33
CA THR A 163 -29.87 -16.35 2.82
C THR A 163 -29.57 -14.90 2.44
N ASP A 164 -28.60 -14.69 1.53
CA ASP A 164 -28.18 -13.40 0.99
C ASP A 164 -27.49 -12.48 1.99
N ILE A 165 -26.90 -13.07 3.03
CA ILE A 165 -26.13 -12.37 4.07
C ILE A 165 -24.63 -12.62 3.82
N PHE A 166 -23.83 -11.53 3.79
CA PHE A 166 -22.38 -11.66 3.72
C PHE A 166 -21.82 -12.31 4.98
N ARG A 167 -20.99 -13.33 4.76
CA ARG A 167 -20.17 -14.00 5.76
C ARG A 167 -18.72 -14.01 5.28
N ILE A 168 -17.79 -14.10 6.21
CA ILE A 168 -16.38 -14.26 5.88
C ILE A 168 -16.01 -15.74 6.02
N GLY A 169 -15.52 -16.31 4.93
CA GLY A 169 -14.97 -17.66 4.90
C GLY A 169 -13.46 -17.66 5.01
N VAL A 170 -12.90 -18.84 5.20
CA VAL A 170 -11.47 -19.09 5.11
C VAL A 170 -11.23 -20.36 4.30
N ALA A 171 -10.22 -20.34 3.45
CA ALA A 171 -9.73 -21.50 2.71
C ALA A 171 -8.22 -21.63 2.92
N VAL A 172 -7.70 -22.86 2.91
CA VAL A 172 -6.32 -23.19 3.29
C VAL A 172 -5.56 -23.83 2.15
N SER A 173 -4.30 -23.46 1.98
CA SER A 173 -3.39 -24.05 1.01
C SER A 173 -1.98 -24.27 1.58
N ASP A 174 -1.24 -25.21 0.97
CA ASP A 174 0.20 -25.39 1.21
C ASP A 174 1.07 -24.43 0.38
N LYS A 175 0.48 -23.72 -0.58
CA LYS A 175 1.16 -22.82 -1.50
C LYS A 175 0.47 -21.45 -1.55
N PRO A 176 1.22 -20.37 -1.72
CA PRO A 176 0.63 -19.03 -1.80
C PRO A 176 -0.30 -18.84 -3.00
N GLU A 177 -0.06 -19.56 -4.10
CA GLU A 177 -0.90 -19.52 -5.30
C GLU A 177 -2.11 -20.46 -5.25
N GLY A 178 -2.25 -21.28 -4.22
CA GLY A 178 -3.33 -22.27 -4.13
C GLY A 178 -2.97 -23.64 -4.76
N PRO A 179 -3.98 -24.49 -5.09
CA PRO A 179 -5.41 -24.27 -4.84
C PRO A 179 -5.73 -24.16 -3.35
N PHE A 180 -6.77 -23.40 -3.03
CA PHE A 180 -7.23 -23.23 -1.64
C PHE A 180 -8.44 -24.14 -1.37
N ILE A 181 -8.42 -24.88 -0.27
CA ILE A 181 -9.51 -25.74 0.17
C ILE A 181 -10.36 -24.96 1.20
N PRO A 182 -11.63 -24.65 0.90
CA PRO A 182 -12.47 -23.86 1.79
C PRO A 182 -12.94 -24.69 2.99
N GLU A 183 -13.09 -24.02 4.12
CA GLU A 183 -13.79 -24.57 5.28
C GLU A 183 -15.30 -24.78 4.94
N THR A 184 -15.89 -25.78 5.58
CA THR A 184 -17.28 -26.17 5.32
C THR A 184 -18.31 -25.15 5.85
N SER A 185 -17.90 -24.23 6.70
CA SER A 185 -18.71 -23.18 7.30
C SER A 185 -17.95 -21.86 7.32
N PRO A 186 -18.62 -20.71 7.32
CA PRO A 186 -17.96 -19.43 7.50
C PRO A 186 -17.40 -19.30 8.92
N ILE A 187 -16.50 -18.33 9.13
CA ILE A 187 -16.00 -17.96 10.45
C ILE A 187 -17.21 -17.58 11.33
N THR A 188 -17.33 -18.26 12.46
CA THR A 188 -18.45 -18.07 13.39
C THR A 188 -18.51 -16.63 13.90
N GLY A 189 -19.67 -15.99 13.78
CA GLY A 189 -19.86 -14.60 14.18
C GLY A 189 -19.36 -13.58 13.16
N SER A 190 -18.88 -14.00 11.99
CA SER A 190 -18.51 -13.11 10.89
C SER A 190 -19.74 -12.55 10.19
N PHE A 191 -19.59 -11.36 9.63
CA PHE A 191 -20.58 -10.64 8.84
C PHE A 191 -19.89 -9.57 8.00
N SER A 192 -20.61 -8.94 7.06
CA SER A 192 -20.06 -7.87 6.23
C SER A 192 -18.92 -8.35 5.32
N ILE A 193 -18.05 -7.43 4.88
CA ILE A 193 -17.11 -7.61 3.78
C ILE A 193 -15.69 -7.11 4.14
N ASP A 194 -14.78 -7.22 3.18
CA ASP A 194 -13.43 -6.65 3.16
C ASP A 194 -12.57 -7.08 4.35
N PRO A 195 -12.39 -8.41 4.57
CA PRO A 195 -11.45 -8.89 5.57
C PRO A 195 -10.03 -8.45 5.21
N ALA A 196 -9.27 -8.01 6.22
CA ALA A 196 -7.84 -7.75 6.15
C ALA A 196 -7.17 -8.35 7.38
N VAL A 197 -6.26 -9.29 7.19
CA VAL A 197 -5.60 -10.00 8.30
C VAL A 197 -4.18 -9.51 8.48
N PHE A 198 -3.93 -8.91 9.61
CA PHE A 198 -2.61 -8.44 10.00
C PHE A 198 -2.03 -9.34 11.09
N THR A 199 -0.82 -9.86 10.86
CA THR A 199 -0.05 -10.59 11.88
C THR A 199 1.00 -9.67 12.47
N ASP A 200 0.90 -9.43 13.76
CA ASP A 200 1.82 -8.55 14.49
C ASP A 200 3.11 -9.27 14.87
N THR A 201 4.10 -8.50 15.29
CA THR A 201 5.44 -8.98 15.70
C THR A 201 5.41 -9.93 16.90
N ASP A 202 4.35 -9.91 17.72
CA ASP A 202 4.12 -10.88 18.82
C ASP A 202 3.52 -12.21 18.34
N GLY A 203 3.31 -12.35 17.02
CA GLY A 203 2.74 -13.53 16.39
C GLY A 203 1.22 -13.64 16.49
N LYS A 204 0.51 -12.67 17.07
CA LYS A 204 -0.95 -12.62 17.04
C LYS A 204 -1.43 -12.08 15.70
N SER A 205 -2.54 -12.61 15.23
CA SER A 205 -3.19 -12.17 13.99
C SER A 205 -4.55 -11.57 14.29
N TYR A 206 -4.85 -10.46 13.65
CA TYR A 206 -6.09 -9.72 13.82
C TYR A 206 -6.76 -9.57 12.46
N MET A 207 -8.06 -9.79 12.40
CA MET A 207 -8.86 -9.51 11.21
C MET A 207 -9.60 -8.19 11.41
N TYR A 208 -9.42 -7.28 10.44
CA TYR A 208 -10.18 -6.04 10.30
C TYR A 208 -11.15 -6.20 9.15
N PHE A 209 -12.39 -5.72 9.29
CA PHE A 209 -13.39 -5.92 8.24
C PHE A 209 -14.55 -4.96 8.38
N GLY A 210 -15.40 -4.91 7.36
CA GLY A 210 -16.63 -4.17 7.34
C GLY A 210 -16.79 -3.33 6.08
N GLY A 211 -18.03 -3.15 5.66
CA GLY A 211 -18.43 -2.23 4.61
C GLY A 211 -19.90 -1.90 4.75
N ILE A 212 -20.26 -0.63 4.55
CA ILE A 212 -21.66 -0.18 4.65
C ILE A 212 -22.40 -0.39 3.33
N TRP A 213 -23.71 -0.17 3.31
CA TRP A 213 -24.63 -0.37 2.19
C TRP A 213 -24.57 -1.80 1.66
N GLY A 214 -24.04 -2.02 0.45
CA GLY A 214 -23.88 -3.36 -0.14
C GLY A 214 -23.12 -4.33 0.75
N GLY A 215 -22.19 -3.83 1.56
CA GLY A 215 -21.44 -4.61 2.54
C GLY A 215 -22.18 -4.94 3.83
N GLN A 216 -23.40 -4.43 4.02
CA GLN A 216 -24.33 -4.82 5.09
C GLN A 216 -23.92 -4.48 6.52
N LEU A 217 -22.84 -3.73 6.75
CA LEU A 217 -22.36 -3.40 8.11
C LEU A 217 -23.41 -2.69 8.96
N GLN A 218 -24.27 -1.84 8.35
CA GLN A 218 -25.35 -1.11 9.03
C GLN A 218 -26.42 -2.01 9.63
N HIS A 219 -26.45 -3.29 9.25
CA HIS A 219 -27.39 -4.29 9.81
C HIS A 219 -26.86 -4.96 11.08
N TYR A 220 -25.73 -4.47 11.62
CA TYR A 220 -25.11 -5.05 12.81
C TYR A 220 -24.80 -3.99 13.86
N SER A 221 -24.93 -4.36 15.12
CA SER A 221 -24.49 -3.57 16.27
C SER A 221 -23.80 -4.46 17.28
N ASN A 222 -22.57 -4.11 17.66
CA ASN A 222 -21.74 -4.91 18.56
C ASN A 222 -21.67 -6.40 18.16
N GLY A 223 -21.46 -6.66 16.86
CA GLY A 223 -21.35 -8.00 16.29
C GLY A 223 -22.67 -8.79 16.20
N LYS A 224 -23.81 -8.19 16.52
CA LYS A 224 -25.13 -8.83 16.47
C LYS A 224 -25.99 -8.19 15.39
N ALA A 225 -26.72 -9.03 14.65
CA ALA A 225 -27.70 -8.55 13.68
C ALA A 225 -28.80 -7.73 14.39
N ILE A 226 -29.20 -6.63 13.74
CA ILE A 226 -30.29 -5.77 14.20
C ILE A 226 -31.39 -5.74 13.13
N GLU A 227 -32.62 -5.75 13.56
CA GLU A 227 -33.79 -5.52 12.70
C GLU A 227 -33.78 -4.07 12.21
N CYS A 228 -34.03 -3.78 10.98
CA CYS A 228 -34.07 -2.42 10.43
C CYS A 228 -32.77 -1.58 10.63
N GLY A 229 -31.60 -2.19 10.49
CA GLY A 229 -30.34 -1.47 10.56
C GLY A 229 -30.26 -0.37 9.50
N ALA A 230 -29.83 0.81 9.92
CA ALA A 230 -29.62 1.96 9.06
C ALA A 230 -28.31 2.68 9.40
N GLN A 231 -27.78 3.42 8.44
CA GLN A 231 -26.65 4.31 8.69
C GLN A 231 -27.07 5.38 9.72
N PRO A 232 -26.23 5.71 10.72
CA PRO A 232 -26.53 6.76 11.69
C PRO A 232 -26.81 8.11 11.02
N ALA A 233 -27.62 8.94 11.66
CA ALA A 233 -27.84 10.32 11.22
C ALA A 233 -26.53 11.11 11.13
N GLY A 234 -26.47 12.11 10.25
CA GLY A 234 -25.22 12.79 9.89
C GLY A 234 -24.48 13.47 11.06
N ASP A 235 -25.19 13.86 12.12
CA ASP A 235 -24.63 14.48 13.34
C ASP A 235 -24.13 13.44 14.39
N LYS A 236 -24.45 12.17 14.19
CA LYS A 236 -24.06 11.07 15.09
C LYS A 236 -22.72 10.46 14.68
N PRO A 237 -22.03 9.73 15.59
CA PRO A 237 -20.85 8.95 15.22
C PRO A 237 -21.12 8.01 14.05
N SER A 238 -20.15 7.89 13.14
CA SER A 238 -20.20 6.96 12.02
C SER A 238 -20.15 5.50 12.50
N LEU A 239 -20.54 4.58 11.62
CA LEU A 239 -20.25 3.16 11.81
C LEU A 239 -18.73 2.96 11.78
N ASN A 240 -18.25 2.10 12.65
CA ASN A 240 -16.84 1.75 12.75
C ASN A 240 -16.54 0.44 12.00
N PRO A 241 -15.35 0.31 11.41
CA PRO A 241 -14.83 -1.00 11.02
C PRO A 241 -14.78 -1.93 12.24
N GLN A 242 -14.70 -3.21 11.97
CA GLN A 242 -14.69 -4.26 12.99
C GLN A 242 -13.29 -4.84 13.14
N VAL A 243 -12.97 -5.38 14.32
CA VAL A 243 -11.73 -6.07 14.59
C VAL A 243 -11.97 -7.27 15.51
N ALA A 244 -11.27 -8.38 15.24
CA ALA A 244 -11.22 -9.53 16.14
C ALA A 244 -9.85 -10.21 16.09
N LEU A 245 -9.38 -10.71 17.23
CA LEU A 245 -8.23 -11.59 17.30
C LEU A 245 -8.58 -12.93 16.64
N MET A 246 -7.69 -13.41 15.77
CA MET A 246 -7.82 -14.73 15.17
C MET A 246 -7.37 -15.83 16.14
N SER A 247 -8.00 -16.99 16.04
CA SER A 247 -7.55 -18.21 16.72
C SER A 247 -6.14 -18.63 16.26
N LYS A 248 -5.48 -19.45 17.04
CA LYS A 248 -4.10 -19.90 16.75
C LYS A 248 -4.00 -20.69 15.44
N ASP A 249 -5.04 -21.40 15.07
CA ASP A 249 -5.17 -22.14 13.81
C ASP A 249 -5.62 -21.28 12.63
N MET A 250 -5.94 -20.00 12.86
CA MET A 250 -6.36 -19.03 11.84
C MET A 250 -7.74 -19.31 11.22
N LEU A 251 -8.53 -20.23 11.76
CA LEU A 251 -9.80 -20.64 11.15
C LEU A 251 -11.03 -19.96 11.76
N GLN A 252 -10.89 -19.39 12.95
CA GLN A 252 -12.02 -18.77 13.69
C GLN A 252 -11.55 -17.49 14.41
N PHE A 253 -12.50 -16.71 14.92
CA PHE A 253 -12.19 -15.68 15.90
C PHE A 253 -11.90 -16.30 17.27
N ALA A 254 -10.89 -15.78 17.97
CA ALA A 254 -10.56 -16.16 19.35
C ALA A 254 -11.34 -15.34 20.39
N GLU A 255 -12.07 -14.34 19.97
CA GLU A 255 -12.83 -13.41 20.79
C GLU A 255 -14.06 -12.87 20.06
N ASN A 256 -14.92 -12.17 20.79
CA ASN A 256 -16.02 -11.45 20.18
C ASN A 256 -15.51 -10.27 19.32
N VAL A 257 -16.16 -10.05 18.19
CA VAL A 257 -15.91 -8.90 17.32
C VAL A 257 -16.12 -7.59 18.08
N LYS A 258 -15.24 -6.63 17.86
CA LYS A 258 -15.23 -5.30 18.49
C LYS A 258 -15.26 -4.21 17.41
N ASN A 259 -15.83 -3.07 17.77
CA ASN A 259 -15.70 -1.86 16.97
C ASN A 259 -14.26 -1.33 17.03
N LEU A 260 -13.69 -0.96 15.88
CA LEU A 260 -12.42 -0.25 15.79
C LEU A 260 -12.70 1.25 15.68
N GLU A 261 -12.52 1.97 16.78
CA GLU A 261 -12.86 3.39 16.82
C GLU A 261 -11.87 4.23 16.00
N ILE A 262 -12.41 5.09 15.11
CA ILE A 262 -11.65 6.08 14.36
C ILE A 262 -12.06 7.46 14.83
N LEU A 263 -11.07 8.22 15.31
CA LEU A 263 -11.22 9.59 15.80
C LEU A 263 -10.80 10.59 14.73
N GLY A 264 -11.47 11.72 14.68
CA GLY A 264 -11.03 12.88 13.91
C GLY A 264 -9.78 13.54 14.51
N PRO A 265 -9.21 14.53 13.83
CA PRO A 265 -8.04 15.28 14.33
C PRO A 265 -8.29 16.00 15.67
N ASP A 266 -9.54 16.22 16.01
CA ASP A 266 -9.98 16.83 17.27
C ASP A 266 -10.14 15.82 18.43
N GLY A 267 -9.77 14.56 18.19
CA GLY A 267 -9.88 13.46 19.17
C GLY A 267 -11.31 12.97 19.43
N LYS A 268 -12.28 13.37 18.59
CA LYS A 268 -13.67 12.91 18.71
C LYS A 268 -14.03 11.90 17.64
N PRO A 269 -15.03 11.01 17.90
CA PRO A 269 -15.53 10.11 16.87
C PRO A 269 -15.94 10.85 15.59
N ILE A 270 -15.54 10.32 14.44
CA ILE A 270 -15.92 10.89 13.14
C ILE A 270 -17.43 10.76 12.96
N LYS A 271 -18.07 11.82 12.46
CA LYS A 271 -19.52 11.85 12.26
C LYS A 271 -19.92 11.09 10.98
N SER A 272 -21.14 10.53 10.99
CA SER A 272 -21.71 9.82 9.85
C SER A 272 -21.87 10.70 8.60
N GLY A 273 -22.10 12.01 8.75
CA GLY A 273 -22.17 12.96 7.64
C GLY A 273 -20.81 13.45 7.12
N ASP A 274 -19.70 13.05 7.73
CA ASP A 274 -18.35 13.41 7.29
C ASP A 274 -17.86 12.43 6.21
N ASN A 275 -18.37 12.58 5.00
CA ASN A 275 -18.07 11.71 3.87
C ASN A 275 -16.60 11.74 3.44
N ASP A 276 -15.84 12.75 3.84
CA ASP A 276 -14.43 12.87 3.51
C ASP A 276 -13.51 12.06 4.43
N ARG A 277 -14.00 11.64 5.60
CA ARG A 277 -13.17 10.97 6.62
C ARG A 277 -13.79 9.71 7.21
N ARG A 278 -15.13 9.59 7.20
CA ARG A 278 -15.79 8.42 7.79
C ARG A 278 -15.45 7.14 7.05
N PHE A 279 -15.35 6.06 7.81
CA PHE A 279 -15.21 4.72 7.25
C PHE A 279 -16.39 4.37 6.34
N PHE A 280 -16.05 3.76 5.20
CA PHE A 280 -17.02 3.17 4.29
C PHE A 280 -16.75 1.67 4.14
N GLU A 281 -15.56 1.27 3.66
CA GLU A 281 -15.13 -0.11 3.43
C GLU A 281 -13.60 -0.20 3.25
N ALA A 282 -13.09 -1.32 2.72
CA ALA A 282 -11.70 -1.49 2.28
C ALA A 282 -10.68 -1.41 3.43
N SER A 283 -10.91 -2.16 4.50
CA SER A 283 -10.00 -2.24 5.64
C SER A 283 -8.61 -2.73 5.23
N TRP A 284 -7.56 -2.07 5.72
CA TRP A 284 -6.18 -2.55 5.63
C TRP A 284 -5.38 -2.14 6.86
N MET A 285 -4.45 -2.99 7.29
CA MET A 285 -3.56 -2.71 8.42
C MET A 285 -2.11 -2.99 8.06
N HIS A 286 -1.23 -2.03 8.37
CA HIS A 286 0.21 -2.26 8.32
C HIS A 286 0.91 -1.52 9.46
N LYS A 287 2.21 -1.80 9.64
CA LYS A 287 3.06 -1.13 10.63
C LYS A 287 4.19 -0.39 9.95
N PHE A 288 4.43 0.86 10.35
CA PHE A 288 5.56 1.65 9.90
C PHE A 288 6.17 2.39 11.10
N ASN A 289 7.49 2.28 11.30
CA ASN A 289 8.21 2.90 12.42
C ASN A 289 7.57 2.65 13.79
N GLY A 290 7.07 1.42 14.02
CA GLY A 290 6.47 1.01 15.28
C GLY A 290 5.01 1.44 15.51
N LYS A 291 4.45 2.30 14.65
CA LYS A 291 3.02 2.69 14.68
C LYS A 291 2.17 1.81 13.78
N TYR A 292 0.91 1.63 14.18
CA TYR A 292 -0.11 0.97 13.39
C TYR A 292 -0.80 1.99 12.49
N TYR A 293 -0.96 1.64 11.22
CA TYR A 293 -1.66 2.41 10.21
C TYR A 293 -2.86 1.62 9.74
N PHE A 294 -4.03 2.05 10.14
CA PHE A 294 -5.28 1.55 9.62
C PHE A 294 -5.73 2.42 8.46
N SER A 295 -5.87 1.84 7.28
CA SER A 295 -6.31 2.56 6.09
C SER A 295 -7.60 1.97 5.53
N TYR A 296 -8.38 2.82 4.85
CA TYR A 296 -9.75 2.50 4.46
C TYR A 296 -10.25 3.45 3.36
N SER A 297 -11.33 3.03 2.69
CA SER A 297 -12.09 3.87 1.77
C SER A 297 -13.12 4.71 2.54
N THR A 298 -13.27 5.96 2.12
CA THR A 298 -14.26 6.89 2.69
C THR A 298 -15.62 6.74 1.99
N GLY A 299 -16.64 7.41 2.53
CA GLY A 299 -18.00 7.41 2.00
C GLY A 299 -18.12 7.88 0.54
N ASP A 300 -19.07 8.75 0.26
CA ASP A 300 -19.40 9.17 -1.12
C ASP A 300 -18.27 9.90 -1.86
N THR A 301 -17.21 10.29 -1.16
CA THR A 301 -16.02 10.93 -1.76
C THR A 301 -14.99 9.95 -2.27
N HIS A 302 -15.10 8.65 -1.96
CA HIS A 302 -14.24 7.54 -2.43
C HIS A 302 -12.73 7.82 -2.35
N LYS A 303 -12.28 8.48 -1.27
CA LYS A 303 -10.85 8.65 -0.96
C LYS A 303 -10.33 7.43 -0.23
N LEU A 304 -9.08 7.08 -0.45
CA LEU A 304 -8.36 6.23 0.48
C LEU A 304 -7.74 7.10 1.58
N CYS A 305 -8.14 6.87 2.81
CA CYS A 305 -7.66 7.58 3.99
C CYS A 305 -6.90 6.64 4.92
N TYR A 306 -6.18 7.22 5.89
CA TYR A 306 -5.55 6.46 6.95
C TYR A 306 -5.65 7.15 8.30
N ALA A 307 -5.60 6.34 9.33
CA ALA A 307 -5.54 6.73 10.73
C ALA A 307 -4.41 5.96 11.42
N THR A 308 -3.80 6.52 12.46
CA THR A 308 -2.71 5.87 13.20
C THR A 308 -3.08 5.61 14.64
N GLY A 309 -2.55 4.54 15.22
CA GLY A 309 -2.74 4.15 16.61
C GLY A 309 -1.52 3.45 17.19
N ASP A 310 -1.57 3.17 18.49
CA ASP A 310 -0.45 2.59 19.23
C ASP A 310 -0.64 1.09 19.53
N ASN A 311 -1.80 0.54 19.20
CA ASN A 311 -2.10 -0.88 19.34
C ASN A 311 -3.12 -1.35 18.30
N PRO A 312 -3.26 -2.67 18.04
CA PRO A 312 -4.10 -3.20 16.98
C PRO A 312 -5.61 -2.99 17.16
N TYR A 313 -6.06 -2.67 18.37
CA TYR A 313 -7.47 -2.38 18.66
C TYR A 313 -7.82 -0.89 18.64
N GLY A 314 -6.83 -0.02 18.38
CA GLY A 314 -7.01 1.43 18.43
C GLY A 314 -7.18 2.01 19.85
N PRO A 315 -7.83 3.18 20.02
CA PRO A 315 -8.42 3.96 18.93
C PRO A 315 -7.39 4.45 17.91
N PHE A 316 -7.84 4.72 16.68
CA PHE A 316 -7.02 5.27 15.61
C PHE A 316 -7.41 6.72 15.35
N THR A 317 -6.43 7.61 15.22
CA THR A 317 -6.67 9.02 14.90
C THR A 317 -6.40 9.27 13.43
N TRP A 318 -7.37 9.82 12.70
CA TRP A 318 -7.26 10.17 11.29
C TRP A 318 -6.06 11.09 11.02
N GLN A 319 -5.28 10.79 10.01
CA GLN A 319 -4.06 11.52 9.66
C GLN A 319 -4.13 12.17 8.29
N GLY A 320 -4.84 11.59 7.32
CA GLY A 320 -4.87 12.15 5.99
C GLY A 320 -5.41 11.24 4.91
N VAL A 321 -5.23 11.71 3.68
CA VAL A 321 -5.60 11.01 2.44
C VAL A 321 -4.35 10.34 1.87
N ILE A 322 -4.49 9.07 1.46
CA ILE A 322 -3.45 8.31 0.75
C ILE A 322 -3.60 8.52 -0.75
N LEU A 323 -4.84 8.41 -1.24
CA LEU A 323 -5.17 8.46 -2.66
C LEU A 323 -6.45 9.28 -2.87
N THR A 324 -6.42 10.22 -3.81
CA THR A 324 -7.61 10.94 -4.26
C THR A 324 -8.51 10.03 -5.11
N PRO A 325 -9.79 10.39 -5.36
CA PRO A 325 -10.71 9.54 -6.11
C PRO A 325 -10.15 9.08 -7.46
N VAL A 326 -10.42 7.83 -7.78
CA VAL A 326 -10.06 7.18 -9.04
C VAL A 326 -11.23 7.24 -10.05
N VAL A 327 -10.99 6.82 -11.30
CA VAL A 327 -12.09 6.57 -12.24
C VAL A 327 -12.84 5.31 -11.82
N GLY A 328 -14.14 5.44 -11.58
CA GLY A 328 -15.01 4.39 -11.04
C GLY A 328 -15.59 4.79 -9.70
N TRP A 329 -16.51 3.96 -9.17
CA TRP A 329 -17.24 4.31 -7.96
C TRP A 329 -16.60 3.78 -6.67
N THR A 330 -15.96 2.60 -6.71
CA THR A 330 -15.29 2.00 -5.55
C THR A 330 -13.80 2.35 -5.51
N SER A 331 -13.22 2.33 -4.31
CA SER A 331 -11.77 2.35 -4.10
C SER A 331 -11.39 1.34 -3.01
N HIS A 332 -10.43 0.47 -3.30
CA HIS A 332 -9.90 -0.53 -2.38
C HIS A 332 -8.41 -0.68 -2.63
N HIS A 333 -7.67 -1.14 -1.60
CA HIS A 333 -6.21 -1.10 -1.66
C HIS A 333 -5.56 -2.10 -0.71
N SER A 334 -4.26 -2.25 -0.91
CA SER A 334 -3.32 -2.80 0.07
C SER A 334 -2.02 -2.02 0.07
N ILE A 335 -1.29 -2.05 1.18
CA ILE A 335 0.01 -1.39 1.33
C ILE A 335 1.00 -2.44 1.79
N VAL A 336 2.09 -2.60 1.04
CA VAL A 336 3.11 -3.61 1.31
C VAL A 336 4.51 -3.05 1.12
N GLU A 337 5.44 -3.44 1.99
CA GLU A 337 6.86 -3.18 1.81
C GLU A 337 7.51 -4.34 1.07
N PHE A 338 8.26 -4.05 0.03
CA PHE A 338 9.01 -5.03 -0.73
C PHE A 338 10.41 -4.52 -1.08
N LYS A 339 11.42 -5.21 -0.59
CA LYS A 339 12.85 -4.89 -0.84
C LYS A 339 13.22 -3.43 -0.51
N GLY A 340 12.69 -2.92 0.59
CA GLY A 340 12.96 -1.56 1.08
C GLY A 340 12.12 -0.45 0.44
N THR A 341 11.18 -0.78 -0.43
CA THR A 341 10.24 0.16 -1.05
C THR A 341 8.82 -0.18 -0.65
N TRP A 342 8.05 0.85 -0.26
CA TRP A 342 6.62 0.69 0.02
C TRP A 342 5.82 0.88 -1.25
N TYR A 343 4.76 0.09 -1.43
CA TYR A 343 3.86 0.12 -2.58
C TYR A 343 2.42 0.19 -2.13
N LEU A 344 1.64 1.01 -2.84
CA LEU A 344 0.19 1.01 -2.81
C LEU A 344 -0.33 0.23 -4.02
N PHE A 345 -1.06 -0.84 -3.77
CA PHE A 345 -1.88 -1.53 -4.76
C PHE A 345 -3.31 -1.01 -4.62
N TYR A 346 -3.93 -0.63 -5.72
CA TYR A 346 -5.30 -0.11 -5.76
C TYR A 346 -5.93 -0.41 -7.12
N HIS A 347 -7.16 -0.04 -7.38
CA HIS A 347 -7.79 -0.25 -8.69
C HIS A 347 -8.43 1.02 -9.23
N ASP A 348 -8.71 1.04 -10.54
CA ASP A 348 -9.61 1.97 -11.21
C ASP A 348 -10.40 1.27 -12.32
N SER A 349 -11.41 1.95 -12.87
CA SER A 349 -12.23 1.47 -13.99
C SER A 349 -11.87 2.12 -15.33
N LYS A 350 -10.75 2.82 -15.43
CA LYS A 350 -10.35 3.54 -16.66
C LYS A 350 -10.22 2.62 -17.88
N PRO A 351 -9.63 1.40 -17.80
CA PRO A 351 -9.53 0.49 -18.94
C PRO A 351 -10.86 0.02 -19.50
N SER A 352 -11.90 -0.08 -18.68
CA SER A 352 -13.26 -0.48 -19.09
C SER A 352 -14.13 0.69 -19.56
N GLY A 353 -13.58 1.91 -19.61
CA GLY A 353 -14.33 3.12 -19.91
C GLY A 353 -15.22 3.61 -18.76
N GLY A 354 -14.87 3.26 -17.51
CA GLY A 354 -15.56 3.72 -16.30
C GLY A 354 -16.65 2.77 -15.78
N LYS A 355 -16.75 1.52 -16.29
CA LYS A 355 -17.67 0.52 -15.74
C LYS A 355 -17.19 0.10 -14.34
N THR A 356 -17.96 0.40 -13.31
CA THR A 356 -17.54 0.23 -11.90
C THR A 356 -17.33 -1.23 -11.49
N TRP A 357 -17.89 -2.17 -12.23
CA TRP A 357 -17.78 -3.63 -12.03
C TRP A 357 -16.75 -4.31 -12.92
N LEU A 358 -15.97 -3.53 -13.71
CA LEU A 358 -14.86 -4.01 -14.55
C LEU A 358 -13.63 -3.17 -14.28
N ARG A 359 -12.99 -3.46 -13.18
CA ARG A 359 -11.86 -2.71 -12.62
C ARG A 359 -10.53 -3.33 -12.98
N SER A 360 -9.47 -2.56 -12.90
CA SER A 360 -8.10 -3.02 -13.17
C SER A 360 -7.16 -2.56 -12.07
N VAL A 361 -6.40 -3.50 -11.52
CA VAL A 361 -5.44 -3.23 -10.45
C VAL A 361 -4.26 -2.43 -10.96
N LYS A 362 -3.88 -1.40 -10.21
CA LYS A 362 -2.70 -0.56 -10.38
C LYS A 362 -1.76 -0.71 -9.18
N VAL A 363 -0.50 -0.40 -9.40
CA VAL A 363 0.52 -0.31 -8.36
C VAL A 363 1.30 0.98 -8.50
N ALA A 364 1.55 1.65 -7.37
CA ALA A 364 2.36 2.86 -7.28
C ALA A 364 3.31 2.77 -6.08
N GLU A 365 4.44 3.47 -6.14
CA GLU A 365 5.29 3.65 -4.96
C GLU A 365 4.56 4.53 -3.94
N LEU A 366 4.61 4.10 -2.68
CA LEU A 366 4.10 4.84 -1.53
C LEU A 366 5.27 5.42 -0.74
N ASN A 367 5.21 6.71 -0.46
CA ASN A 367 6.26 7.39 0.25
C ASN A 367 5.76 7.97 1.58
N TYR A 368 6.61 7.93 2.61
CA TYR A 368 6.37 8.57 3.89
C TYR A 368 7.19 9.87 4.00
N ASN A 369 6.65 10.84 4.71
CA ASN A 369 7.38 12.01 5.17
C ASN A 369 8.24 11.65 6.40
N ALA A 370 9.15 12.53 6.79
CA ALA A 370 10.03 12.31 7.94
C ALA A 370 9.26 12.17 9.28
N ASP A 371 8.06 12.73 9.37
CA ASP A 371 7.17 12.64 10.53
C ASP A 371 6.30 11.36 10.53
N GLY A 372 6.44 10.51 9.51
CA GLY A 372 5.66 9.28 9.33
C GLY A 372 4.33 9.48 8.61
N THR A 373 3.96 10.70 8.22
CA THR A 373 2.76 10.89 7.39
C THR A 373 2.97 10.35 5.98
N ILE A 374 1.90 9.83 5.37
CA ILE A 374 1.93 9.31 4.00
C ILE A 374 1.84 10.47 3.01
N LYS A 375 2.68 10.45 1.97
CA LYS A 375 2.56 11.38 0.84
C LYS A 375 1.39 10.96 -0.04
N MET A 376 0.41 11.86 -0.16
CA MET A 376 -0.79 11.64 -0.97
C MET A 376 -0.45 11.39 -2.45
N LEU A 377 -1.16 10.47 -3.07
CA LEU A 377 -1.13 10.16 -4.50
C LEU A 377 -2.41 10.67 -5.18
N GLU A 378 -2.29 11.03 -6.46
CA GLU A 378 -3.44 11.42 -7.28
C GLU A 378 -4.02 10.19 -8.00
N GLY A 379 -5.32 9.93 -7.79
CA GLY A 379 -5.99 8.74 -8.33
C GLY A 379 -6.18 8.75 -9.84
N THR A 380 -6.09 9.92 -10.47
CA THR A 380 -6.29 10.11 -11.91
C THR A 380 -5.01 10.03 -12.75
N ASP A 381 -3.85 9.85 -12.13
CA ASP A 381 -2.54 9.77 -12.80
C ASP A 381 -2.31 8.47 -13.59
#